data_0e40030e9bdb8a1fbffc49d76be0697f
#
_entry.id   0e40030e9bdb8a1fbffc49d76be0697f
#
_cell.length_a   1.000
_cell.length_b   1.000
_cell.length_c   1.000
_cell.angle_alpha   90.00
_cell.angle_beta   90.00
_cell.angle_gamma   90.00
#
_symmetry.space_group_name_H-M   'P 1'
#
loop_
_entity.id
_entity.type
_entity.pdbx_description
1 polymer ?
#
loop_
_entity_poly.entity_id
_entity_poly.type
_entity_poly.pdbx_seq_one_letter_code
_entity_poly.pdbx_strand_id
1 'polypeptide(L)'
;MAFTEAQRVQIRVALGYPALFRQSEQDWMIPLEMAMSAIDSYPESQAVIEDRLAKIATIDTQRMDALERIQAGKVGTIELRGYGESADLLKQRREWAQDIARTLGVAYMPPIARGGGNRVQQG
;
A
#
# COMPACT_ATOMS: atom_id res chain seq x y z
N MET A 1 15.78 1.83 -14.63
CA MET A 1 15.03 0.64 -15.02
C MET A 1 13.61 0.73 -14.50
N ALA A 2 12.66 0.29 -15.31
CA ALA A 2 11.26 0.33 -14.93
C ALA A 2 10.97 -0.70 -13.82
N PHE A 3 9.87 -0.48 -13.11
CA PHE A 3 9.42 -1.45 -12.12
C PHE A 3 9.07 -2.79 -12.79
N THR A 4 9.38 -3.87 -12.09
CA THR A 4 8.93 -5.20 -12.53
C THR A 4 7.42 -5.31 -12.32
N GLU A 5 6.81 -6.33 -12.91
CA GLU A 5 5.37 -6.54 -12.71
C GLU A 5 5.06 -6.83 -11.23
N ALA A 6 5.93 -7.58 -10.57
CA ALA A 6 5.76 -7.84 -9.13
C ALA A 6 5.78 -6.54 -8.33
N GLN A 7 6.69 -5.63 -8.66
CA GLN A 7 6.75 -4.34 -7.97
C GLN A 7 5.51 -3.49 -8.27
N ARG A 8 5.00 -3.52 -9.50
CA ARG A 8 3.78 -2.80 -9.84
C ARG A 8 2.59 -3.30 -9.03
N VAL A 9 2.46 -4.61 -8.87
CA VAL A 9 1.42 -5.19 -8.04
C VAL A 9 1.57 -4.73 -6.60
N GLN A 10 2.78 -4.76 -6.07
CA GLN A 10 3.03 -4.31 -4.70
C GLN A 10 2.66 -2.85 -4.51
N ILE A 11 2.96 -2.00 -5.47
CA ILE A 11 2.62 -0.59 -5.40
C ILE A 11 1.11 -0.40 -5.42
N ARG A 12 0.42 -1.05 -6.35
CA ARG A 12 -1.04 -0.94 -6.44
C ARG A 12 -1.70 -1.34 -5.11
N VAL A 13 -1.32 -2.49 -4.59
CA VAL A 13 -1.89 -3.00 -3.34
C VAL A 13 -1.55 -2.07 -2.17
N ALA A 14 -0.30 -1.62 -2.09
CA ALA A 14 0.12 -0.74 -0.99
C ALA A 14 -0.68 0.56 -0.97
N LEU A 15 -1.03 1.08 -2.13
CA LEU A 15 -1.77 2.34 -2.24
C LEU A 15 -3.28 2.15 -2.17
N GLY A 16 -3.76 0.93 -2.03
CA GLY A 16 -5.19 0.64 -1.93
C GLY A 16 -5.87 0.44 -3.26
N TYR A 17 -5.12 0.29 -4.34
CA TYR A 17 -5.66 0.04 -5.67
C TYR A 17 -5.82 -1.46 -5.89
N PRO A 18 -6.67 -1.89 -6.84
CA PRO A 18 -6.72 -3.29 -7.23
C PRO A 18 -5.37 -3.77 -7.75
N ALA A 19 -5.03 -5.02 -7.48
CA ALA A 19 -3.77 -5.59 -7.93
C ALA A 19 -3.68 -5.69 -9.46
N LEU A 20 -4.81 -5.91 -10.11
CA LEU A 20 -4.88 -6.03 -11.56
C LEU A 20 -5.37 -4.72 -12.17
N PHE A 21 -4.76 -4.35 -13.30
CA PHE A 21 -5.19 -3.18 -14.05
C PHE A 21 -5.77 -3.62 -15.39
N ARG A 22 -7.03 -3.24 -15.63
CA ARG A 22 -7.70 -3.47 -16.90
C ARG A 22 -8.14 -2.13 -17.44
N GLN A 23 -7.44 -1.66 -18.46
CA GLN A 23 -7.62 -0.31 -18.97
C GLN A 23 -9.05 -0.01 -19.39
N SER A 24 -9.73 -1.00 -19.96
CA SER A 24 -11.10 -0.81 -20.43
C SER A 24 -12.10 -0.60 -19.31
N GLU A 25 -11.79 -1.04 -18.10
CA GLU A 25 -12.71 -0.99 -16.97
C GLU A 25 -12.23 -0.10 -15.83
N GLN A 26 -10.95 0.24 -15.84
CA GLN A 26 -10.31 0.90 -14.71
C GLN A 26 -9.47 2.09 -15.18
N ASP A 27 -10.06 2.90 -16.04
CA ASP A 27 -9.35 4.07 -16.55
C ASP A 27 -8.99 5.06 -15.44
N TRP A 28 -9.68 5.01 -14.30
CA TRP A 28 -9.34 5.83 -13.14
C TRP A 28 -7.99 5.45 -12.53
N MET A 29 -7.43 4.29 -12.89
CA MET A 29 -6.09 3.90 -12.47
C MET A 29 -5.00 4.41 -13.39
N ILE A 30 -5.34 5.00 -14.52
CA ILE A 30 -4.36 5.44 -15.51
C ILE A 30 -3.30 6.38 -14.91
N PRO A 31 -3.64 7.35 -14.06
CA PRO A 31 -2.60 8.20 -13.48
C PRO A 31 -1.52 7.41 -12.73
N LEU A 32 -1.91 6.39 -11.98
CA LEU A 32 -0.95 5.54 -11.29
C LEU A 32 -0.12 4.73 -12.28
N GLU A 33 -0.76 4.14 -13.29
CA GLU A 33 -0.05 3.34 -14.29
C GLU A 33 0.95 4.17 -15.07
N MET A 34 0.57 5.39 -15.42
CA MET A 34 1.47 6.30 -16.13
C MET A 34 2.64 6.71 -15.26
N ALA A 35 2.38 6.98 -13.97
CA ALA A 35 3.45 7.36 -13.05
C ALA A 35 4.46 6.22 -12.90
N MET A 36 3.98 5.00 -12.77
CA MET A 36 4.86 3.84 -12.66
C MET A 36 5.69 3.63 -13.94
N SER A 37 5.08 3.86 -15.08
CA SER A 37 5.79 3.74 -16.36
C SER A 37 6.84 4.83 -16.54
N ALA A 38 6.57 6.03 -16.04
CA ALA A 38 7.49 7.17 -16.18
C ALA A 38 8.69 7.06 -15.26
N ILE A 39 8.67 6.16 -14.28
CA ILE A 39 9.71 6.10 -13.25
C ILE A 39 11.09 5.80 -13.84
N ASP A 40 11.14 5.23 -15.03
CA ASP A 40 12.39 4.91 -15.70
C ASP A 40 13.26 6.15 -15.92
N SER A 41 12.63 7.31 -16.04
CA SER A 41 13.33 8.59 -16.20
C SER A 41 13.76 9.19 -14.85
N TYR A 42 13.41 8.58 -13.75
CA TYR A 42 13.67 9.12 -12.41
C TYR A 42 14.25 8.05 -11.51
N PRO A 43 15.53 7.65 -11.74
CA PRO A 43 16.12 6.54 -10.98
C PRO A 43 16.21 6.80 -9.48
N GLU A 44 16.38 8.05 -9.07
CA GLU A 44 16.43 8.36 -7.64
C GLU A 44 15.07 8.16 -6.99
N SER A 45 14.00 8.56 -7.64
CA SER A 45 12.65 8.35 -7.15
C SER A 45 12.31 6.87 -7.12
N GLN A 46 12.74 6.13 -8.13
CA GLN A 46 12.54 4.68 -8.15
C GLN A 46 13.22 4.03 -6.96
N ALA A 47 14.44 4.44 -6.63
CA ALA A 47 15.17 3.88 -5.50
C ALA A 47 14.42 4.14 -4.18
N VAL A 48 13.86 5.33 -4.01
CA VAL A 48 13.07 5.66 -2.82
C VAL A 48 11.87 4.74 -2.72
N ILE A 49 11.15 4.55 -3.81
CA ILE A 49 9.96 3.70 -3.82
C ILE A 49 10.34 2.26 -3.50
N GLU A 50 11.41 1.75 -4.08
CA GLU A 50 11.86 0.39 -3.80
C GLU A 50 12.24 0.21 -2.34
N ASP A 51 12.87 1.21 -1.74
CA ASP A 51 13.18 1.19 -0.31
C ASP A 51 11.90 1.12 0.53
N ARG A 52 10.89 1.92 0.17
CA ARG A 52 9.63 1.91 0.91
C ARG A 52 8.88 0.59 0.75
N LEU A 53 8.93 -0.01 -0.44
CA LEU A 53 8.33 -1.32 -0.65
C LEU A 53 9.00 -2.39 0.23
N ALA A 54 10.31 -2.33 0.36
CA ALA A 54 11.04 -3.26 1.25
C ALA A 54 10.63 -3.07 2.70
N LYS A 55 10.44 -1.82 3.14
CA LYS A 55 9.97 -1.54 4.49
C LYS A 55 8.56 -2.06 4.73
N ILE A 56 7.69 -1.90 3.75
CA ILE A 56 6.31 -2.43 3.83
C ILE A 56 6.35 -3.95 3.94
N ALA A 57 7.17 -4.62 3.15
CA ALA A 57 7.29 -6.08 3.21
C ALA A 57 7.75 -6.54 4.59
N THR A 58 8.71 -5.83 5.18
CA THR A 58 9.18 -6.13 6.53
C THR A 58 8.06 -5.97 7.55
N ILE A 59 7.30 -4.89 7.43
CA ILE A 59 6.17 -4.64 8.34
C ILE A 59 5.11 -5.72 8.21
N ASP A 60 4.80 -6.14 6.99
CA ASP A 60 3.82 -7.21 6.77
C ASP A 60 4.26 -8.50 7.45
N THR A 61 5.56 -8.84 7.37
CA THR A 61 6.09 -10.01 8.07
C THR A 61 5.96 -9.85 9.59
N GLN A 62 6.29 -8.69 10.11
CA GLN A 62 6.20 -8.42 11.55
C GLN A 62 4.75 -8.50 12.05
N ARG A 63 3.80 -8.03 11.24
CA ARG A 63 2.38 -8.12 11.60
C ARG A 63 1.92 -9.57 11.63
N MET A 64 2.35 -10.38 10.68
CA MET A 64 2.03 -11.81 10.69
C MET A 64 2.55 -12.46 11.95
N ASP A 65 3.79 -12.17 12.33
CA ASP A 65 4.38 -12.71 13.54
C ASP A 65 3.61 -12.28 14.78
N ALA A 66 3.18 -11.02 14.85
CA ALA A 66 2.39 -10.53 15.98
C ALA A 66 1.06 -11.24 16.09
N LEU A 67 0.39 -11.46 14.96
CA LEU A 67 -0.89 -12.15 14.94
C LEU A 67 -0.74 -13.63 15.33
N GLU A 68 0.34 -14.26 14.92
CA GLU A 68 0.63 -15.64 15.33
C GLU A 68 0.84 -15.73 16.83
N ARG A 69 1.54 -14.76 17.44
CA ARG A 69 1.73 -14.73 18.88
C ARG A 69 0.40 -14.57 19.61
N ILE A 70 -0.51 -13.77 19.07
CA ILE A 70 -1.86 -13.62 19.66
C ILE A 70 -2.57 -14.96 19.66
N GLN A 71 -2.53 -15.67 18.53
CA GLN A 71 -3.20 -16.97 18.43
C GLN A 71 -2.58 -18.02 19.34
N ALA A 72 -1.26 -18.02 19.46
CA ALA A 72 -0.55 -19.02 20.26
C ALA A 72 -0.67 -18.74 21.75
N GLY A 73 -0.60 -17.48 22.13
CA GLY A 73 -0.53 -17.09 23.53
C GLY A 73 -1.85 -17.11 24.25
N LYS A 74 -2.80 -16.39 23.75
CA LYS A 74 -4.15 -16.28 24.34
C LYS A 74 -4.15 -15.98 25.83
N VAL A 75 -3.14 -15.25 26.27
CA VAL A 75 -3.08 -14.74 27.63
C VAL A 75 -3.31 -13.24 27.54
N GLY A 76 -4.20 -12.69 28.35
CA GLY A 76 -4.67 -11.32 28.21
C GLY A 76 -3.58 -10.28 27.92
N THR A 77 -2.52 -10.29 28.73
CA THR A 77 -1.44 -9.31 28.55
C THR A 77 -0.72 -9.48 27.21
N ILE A 78 -0.49 -10.72 26.81
CA ILE A 78 0.18 -11.02 25.55
C ILE A 78 -0.69 -10.61 24.37
N GLU A 79 -1.99 -10.89 24.44
CA GLU A 79 -2.93 -10.50 23.41
C GLU A 79 -2.97 -8.99 23.23
N LEU A 80 -3.10 -8.24 24.33
CA LEU A 80 -3.13 -6.78 24.26
C LEU A 80 -1.87 -6.21 23.65
N ARG A 81 -0.72 -6.76 24.02
CA ARG A 81 0.55 -6.32 23.44
C ARG A 81 0.62 -6.61 21.96
N GLY A 82 0.17 -7.79 21.55
CA GLY A 82 0.16 -8.18 20.15
C GLY A 82 -0.74 -7.29 19.30
N TYR A 83 -1.93 -6.96 19.80
CA TYR A 83 -2.84 -6.07 19.09
C TYR A 83 -2.28 -4.66 19.00
N GLY A 84 -1.67 -4.13 20.05
CA GLY A 84 -1.05 -2.82 20.02
C GLY A 84 0.10 -2.76 19.03
N GLU A 85 0.95 -3.79 19.03
CA GLU A 85 2.05 -3.90 18.10
C GLU A 85 1.56 -3.95 16.66
N SER A 86 0.51 -4.73 16.39
CA SER A 86 -0.05 -4.83 15.06
C SER A 86 -0.63 -3.50 14.59
N ALA A 87 -1.29 -2.76 15.48
CA ALA A 87 -1.84 -1.45 15.15
C ALA A 87 -0.75 -0.44 14.81
N ASP A 88 0.35 -0.45 15.58
CA ASP A 88 1.47 0.45 15.32
C ASP A 88 2.14 0.13 13.99
N LEU A 89 2.30 -1.15 13.68
CA LEU A 89 2.90 -1.57 12.42
C LEU A 89 2.01 -1.16 11.24
N LEU A 90 0.70 -1.27 11.39
CA LEU A 90 -0.24 -0.87 10.35
C LEU A 90 -0.15 0.63 10.09
N LYS A 91 0.01 1.43 11.15
CA LYS A 91 0.19 2.86 11.01
C LYS A 91 1.46 3.19 10.24
N GLN A 92 2.57 2.53 10.58
CA GLN A 92 3.83 2.73 9.85
C GLN A 92 3.69 2.33 8.39
N ARG A 93 2.99 1.22 8.12
CA ARG A 93 2.77 0.77 6.75
C ARG A 93 2.05 1.84 5.94
N ARG A 94 1.04 2.47 6.52
CA ARG A 94 0.32 3.55 5.84
C ARG A 94 1.24 4.74 5.55
N GLU A 95 2.12 5.06 6.49
CA GLU A 95 3.05 6.17 6.30
C GLU A 95 3.98 5.91 5.12
N TRP A 96 4.54 4.69 5.02
CA TRP A 96 5.39 4.33 3.89
C TRP A 96 4.61 4.32 2.57
N ALA A 97 3.37 3.83 2.60
CA ALA A 97 2.54 3.84 1.41
C ALA A 97 2.23 5.26 0.94
N GLN A 98 1.97 6.16 1.88
CA GLN A 98 1.75 7.57 1.56
C GLN A 98 3.00 8.22 0.97
N ASP A 99 4.18 7.83 1.44
CA ASP A 99 5.44 8.29 0.85
C ASP A 99 5.57 7.86 -0.60
N ILE A 100 5.19 6.62 -0.90
CA ILE A 100 5.20 6.12 -2.27
C ILE A 100 4.24 6.94 -3.13
N ALA A 101 3.03 7.17 -2.63
CA ALA A 101 2.04 7.94 -3.37
C ALA A 101 2.53 9.35 -3.65
N ARG A 102 3.13 10.00 -2.66
CA ARG A 102 3.68 11.34 -2.84
C ARG A 102 4.82 11.35 -3.85
N THR A 103 5.68 10.34 -3.80
CA THR A 103 6.81 10.26 -4.74
C THR A 103 6.32 10.08 -6.17
N LEU A 104 5.27 9.30 -6.36
CA LEU A 104 4.66 9.10 -7.68
C LEU A 104 3.75 10.24 -8.10
N GLY A 105 3.32 11.07 -7.15
CA GLY A 105 2.39 12.15 -7.45
C GLY A 105 0.97 11.68 -7.69
N VAL A 106 0.56 10.59 -7.05
CA VAL A 106 -0.77 10.03 -7.23
C VAL A 106 -1.49 9.96 -5.88
N ALA A 107 -2.79 9.72 -5.94
CA ALA A 107 -3.59 9.60 -4.72
C ALA A 107 -3.24 8.32 -3.98
N TYR A 108 -3.16 8.43 -2.66
CA TYR A 108 -3.14 7.28 -1.79
C TYR A 108 -4.60 6.85 -1.65
N MET A 109 -4.94 5.69 -2.00
CA MET A 109 -6.29 5.16 -2.15
C MET A 109 -6.97 5.73 -3.41
N PRO A 110 -7.56 4.84 -4.20
CA PRO A 110 -8.12 5.24 -5.50
C PRO A 110 -9.30 6.20 -5.35
N PRO A 111 -9.41 7.15 -6.27
CA PRO A 111 -10.53 8.10 -6.23
C PRO A 111 -11.90 7.43 -6.21
N ILE A 112 -12.05 6.31 -6.90
CA ILE A 112 -13.34 5.63 -6.97
C ILE A 112 -13.77 5.08 -5.61
N ALA A 113 -12.80 4.65 -4.78
CA ALA A 113 -13.13 4.14 -3.44
C ALA A 113 -13.67 5.24 -2.56
N ARG A 114 -13.12 6.45 -2.67
CA ARG A 114 -13.58 7.60 -1.91
C ARG A 114 -14.84 8.21 -2.51
N GLY A 115 -14.86 8.30 -3.84
CA GLY A 115 -15.98 8.89 -4.56
C GLY A 115 -17.25 8.07 -4.44
N GLY A 116 -17.12 6.75 -4.28
CA GLY A 116 -18.28 5.88 -4.13
C GLY A 116 -19.17 6.29 -2.97
N GLY A 117 -18.55 6.60 -1.83
CA GLY A 117 -19.30 7.08 -0.69
C GLY A 117 -20.01 8.40 -0.95
N ASN A 118 -19.32 9.31 -1.60
CA ASN A 118 -19.88 10.60 -1.93
C ASN A 118 -21.07 10.50 -2.85
N ARG A 119 -20.99 9.64 -3.86
CA ARG A 119 -22.09 9.47 -4.79
C ARG A 119 -23.33 8.92 -4.10
N VAL A 120 -23.14 8.02 -3.19
CA VAL A 120 -24.26 7.49 -2.41
C VAL A 120 -24.95 8.59 -1.65
N GLN A 121 -24.17 9.48 -1.05
CA GLN A 121 -24.73 10.60 -0.31
C GLN A 121 -25.47 11.59 -1.17
N GLN A 122 -25.03 11.75 -2.39
CA GLN A 122 -25.65 12.66 -3.34
C GLN A 122 -26.93 12.12 -3.93
N GLY A 123 -27.04 10.79 -3.96
CA GLY A 123 -28.19 10.10 -4.56
C GLY A 123 -29.45 10.23 -3.77
#